data_6a4868ea758ca9c540951b52de02a73b
#
_entry.id   6a4868ea758ca9c540951b52de02a73b
#
_cell.length_a   1.000
_cell.length_b   1.000
_cell.length_c   1.000
_cell.angle_alpha   90.00
_cell.angle_beta   90.00
_cell.angle_gamma   90.00
#
_symmetry.space_group_name_H-M   'P 1'
#
loop_
_entity.id
_entity.type
_entity.pdbx_description
1 polymer ?
#
loop_
_entity_poly.entity_id
_entity_poly.type
_entity_poly.pdbx_seq_one_letter_code
_entity_poly.pdbx_strand_id
1 'polypeptide(L)'
;MKRALSLLLVATFVLQPLQAQAAPTVASVQRDIDRLRTVAAEKYEAANEATIRIKSLQKETGALEQREALIQEELSVFRKVLAKIAISEYQGSGFGGTFELLFSSDPTRYLSDASVLDGVSRGYSKQLREFAATKQRVQATQLVLADRTSLLLAEKNRLNRQVAEAKSALVKAEKLLKSLAKADRERLLREEAARENK
;
A
#
# COMPACT_ATOMS: atom_id res chain seq x y z
N MET A 1 39.92 75.80 -26.49
CA MET A 1 38.59 75.60 -27.04
C MET A 1 38.06 74.29 -26.49
N LYS A 2 37.27 74.27 -25.41
CA LYS A 2 36.72 73.12 -24.75
C LYS A 2 35.21 73.25 -24.79
N ARG A 3 34.51 72.37 -25.57
CA ARG A 3 33.06 72.33 -25.65
C ARG A 3 32.59 71.30 -24.65
N ALA A 4 31.95 71.76 -23.58
CA ALA A 4 31.24 70.92 -22.62
C ALA A 4 29.87 70.53 -23.20
N LEU A 5 29.62 69.24 -23.35
CA LEU A 5 28.34 68.67 -23.77
C LEU A 5 27.62 68.28 -22.50
N SER A 6 26.60 69.03 -22.10
CA SER A 6 25.72 68.72 -20.96
C SER A 6 24.68 67.74 -21.41
N LEU A 7 24.72 66.49 -20.89
CA LEU A 7 23.76 65.48 -21.12
C LEU A 7 22.63 65.64 -20.09
N LEU A 8 21.45 66.06 -20.57
CA LEU A 8 20.22 66.18 -19.75
C LEU A 8 19.56 64.84 -19.63
N LEU A 9 19.67 64.16 -18.46
CA LEU A 9 19.02 62.89 -18.15
C LEU A 9 17.58 63.16 -17.71
N VAL A 10 16.62 62.96 -18.62
CA VAL A 10 15.21 63.08 -18.30
C VAL A 10 14.79 61.71 -17.64
N ALA A 11 14.63 61.70 -16.32
CA ALA A 11 14.08 60.58 -15.58
C ALA A 11 12.56 60.54 -15.76
N THR A 12 12.10 59.74 -16.70
CA THR A 12 10.67 59.40 -16.82
C THR A 12 10.27 58.49 -15.67
N PHE A 13 9.66 59.08 -14.66
CA PHE A 13 9.02 58.35 -13.55
C PHE A 13 7.75 57.70 -14.06
N VAL A 14 7.82 56.41 -14.44
CA VAL A 14 6.63 55.62 -14.80
C VAL A 14 5.82 55.41 -13.54
N LEU A 15 4.76 56.21 -13.36
CA LEU A 15 3.70 55.90 -12.39
C LEU A 15 3.05 54.58 -12.80
N GLN A 16 3.46 53.47 -12.19
CA GLN A 16 2.68 52.25 -12.26
C GLN A 16 1.38 52.46 -11.46
N PRO A 17 0.21 52.26 -12.07
CA PRO A 17 -1.03 52.26 -11.28
C PRO A 17 -0.96 51.17 -10.27
N LEU A 18 -0.95 51.50 -8.97
CA LEU A 18 -1.29 50.55 -7.93
C LEU A 18 -2.67 50.03 -8.28
N GLN A 19 -2.72 48.79 -8.75
CA GLN A 19 -4.00 48.07 -8.86
C GLN A 19 -4.53 47.91 -7.43
N ALA A 20 -5.39 48.86 -7.04
CA ALA A 20 -6.18 48.74 -5.84
C ALA A 20 -6.96 47.41 -5.97
N GLN A 21 -6.52 46.39 -5.26
CA GLN A 21 -7.30 45.14 -5.13
C GLN A 21 -8.65 45.59 -4.53
N ALA A 22 -9.69 45.57 -5.38
CA ALA A 22 -11.04 45.84 -4.94
C ALA A 22 -11.35 44.95 -3.72
N ALA A 23 -11.81 45.57 -2.62
CA ALA A 23 -12.22 44.83 -1.44
C ALA A 23 -13.18 43.69 -1.86
N PRO A 24 -13.03 42.48 -1.31
CA PRO A 24 -13.86 41.34 -1.72
C PRO A 24 -15.33 41.66 -1.47
N THR A 25 -16.14 41.57 -2.50
CA THR A 25 -17.59 41.76 -2.38
C THR A 25 -18.22 40.57 -1.68
N VAL A 26 -19.36 40.79 -0.99
CA VAL A 26 -20.11 39.71 -0.34
C VAL A 26 -20.38 38.56 -1.31
N ALA A 27 -20.76 38.89 -2.56
CA ALA A 27 -21.02 37.89 -3.59
C ALA A 27 -19.75 37.09 -4.03
N SER A 28 -18.55 37.71 -4.00
CA SER A 28 -17.32 36.97 -4.29
C SER A 28 -16.93 36.04 -3.16
N VAL A 29 -17.08 36.50 -1.93
CA VAL A 29 -16.82 35.69 -0.72
C VAL A 29 -17.78 34.50 -0.65
N GLN A 30 -19.06 34.69 -0.97
CA GLN A 30 -20.03 33.59 -1.03
C GLN A 30 -19.63 32.54 -2.04
N ARG A 31 -19.27 32.92 -3.27
CA ARG A 31 -18.78 31.96 -4.28
C ARG A 31 -17.54 31.20 -3.82
N ASP A 32 -16.65 31.84 -3.09
CA ASP A 32 -15.45 31.18 -2.56
C ASP A 32 -15.78 30.21 -1.43
N ILE A 33 -16.77 30.54 -0.57
CA ILE A 33 -17.28 29.63 0.46
C ILE A 33 -17.94 28.42 -0.19
N ASP A 34 -18.82 28.62 -1.16
CA ASP A 34 -19.50 27.53 -1.86
C ASP A 34 -18.50 26.60 -2.55
N ARG A 35 -17.48 27.16 -3.24
CA ARG A 35 -16.40 26.38 -3.85
C ARG A 35 -15.59 25.57 -2.82
N LEU A 36 -15.24 26.18 -1.68
CA LEU A 36 -14.50 25.48 -0.62
C LEU A 36 -15.31 24.36 0.02
N ARG A 37 -16.63 24.54 0.16
CA ARG A 37 -17.52 23.49 0.65
C ARG A 37 -17.66 22.33 -0.35
N THR A 38 -17.76 22.65 -1.66
CA THR A 38 -17.76 21.62 -2.71
C THR A 38 -16.46 20.83 -2.67
N VAL A 39 -15.30 21.49 -2.59
CA VAL A 39 -14.00 20.82 -2.46
C VAL A 39 -13.97 19.95 -1.20
N ALA A 40 -14.49 20.42 -0.08
CA ALA A 40 -14.54 19.63 1.15
C ALA A 40 -15.41 18.37 0.97
N ALA A 41 -16.59 18.50 0.35
CA ALA A 41 -17.49 17.38 0.07
C ALA A 41 -16.83 16.33 -0.84
N GLU A 42 -16.20 16.75 -1.94
CA GLU A 42 -15.45 15.86 -2.84
C GLU A 42 -14.32 15.11 -2.11
N LYS A 43 -13.62 15.82 -1.21
CA LYS A 43 -12.53 15.21 -0.42
C LYS A 43 -13.05 14.21 0.61
N TYR A 44 -14.19 14.46 1.24
CA TYR A 44 -14.84 13.50 2.13
C TYR A 44 -15.35 12.28 1.37
N GLU A 45 -15.91 12.45 0.18
CA GLU A 45 -16.31 11.31 -0.65
C GLU A 45 -15.11 10.44 -1.04
N ALA A 46 -14.02 11.06 -1.50
CA ALA A 46 -12.77 10.35 -1.77
C ALA A 46 -12.19 9.65 -0.51
N ALA A 47 -12.41 10.21 0.68
CA ALA A 47 -12.03 9.58 1.95
C ALA A 47 -12.92 8.37 2.27
N ASN A 48 -14.22 8.44 2.01
CA ASN A 48 -15.14 7.30 2.16
C ASN A 48 -14.77 6.15 1.24
N GLU A 49 -14.48 6.43 -0.04
CA GLU A 49 -13.99 5.43 -0.98
C GLU A 49 -12.67 4.79 -0.52
N ALA A 50 -11.71 5.60 -0.06
CA ALA A 50 -10.45 5.08 0.49
C ALA A 50 -10.69 4.19 1.70
N THR A 51 -11.67 4.51 2.57
CA THR A 51 -12.06 3.70 3.72
C THR A 51 -12.60 2.34 3.29
N ILE A 52 -13.41 2.28 2.23
CA ILE A 52 -13.93 1.02 1.67
C ILE A 52 -12.78 0.17 1.14
N ARG A 53 -11.85 0.77 0.36
CA ARG A 53 -10.67 0.07 -0.16
C ARG A 53 -9.76 -0.45 0.97
N ILE A 54 -9.55 0.34 2.02
CA ILE A 54 -8.78 -0.07 3.20
C ILE A 54 -9.39 -1.31 3.85
N LYS A 55 -10.70 -1.36 4.04
CA LYS A 55 -11.39 -2.52 4.61
C LYS A 55 -11.22 -3.78 3.75
N SER A 56 -11.31 -3.65 2.41
CA SER A 56 -11.06 -4.76 1.49
C SER A 56 -9.61 -5.25 1.59
N LEU A 57 -8.64 -4.35 1.52
CA LEU A 57 -7.22 -4.69 1.63
C LEU A 57 -6.87 -5.32 2.99
N GLN A 58 -7.46 -4.85 4.09
CA GLN A 58 -7.28 -5.46 5.41
C GLN A 58 -7.80 -6.90 5.46
N LYS A 59 -8.96 -7.18 4.83
CA LYS A 59 -9.51 -8.52 4.73
C LYS A 59 -8.61 -9.43 3.89
N GLU A 60 -8.12 -8.94 2.75
CA GLU A 60 -7.21 -9.68 1.87
C GLU A 60 -5.88 -9.98 2.56
N THR A 61 -5.29 -9.00 3.24
CA THR A 61 -4.03 -9.17 4.00
C THR A 61 -4.19 -10.21 5.11
N GLY A 62 -5.26 -10.12 5.89
CA GLY A 62 -5.54 -11.09 6.95
C GLY A 62 -5.73 -12.52 6.42
N ALA A 63 -6.38 -12.69 5.27
CA ALA A 63 -6.52 -14.01 4.64
C ALA A 63 -5.17 -14.54 4.11
N LEU A 64 -4.31 -13.67 3.57
CA LEU A 64 -2.97 -14.03 3.12
C LEU A 64 -2.05 -14.40 4.28
N GLU A 65 -2.12 -13.68 5.41
CA GLU A 65 -1.37 -14.00 6.64
C GLU A 65 -1.75 -15.38 7.19
N GLN A 66 -3.05 -15.69 7.23
CA GLN A 66 -3.52 -17.02 7.64
C GLN A 66 -3.03 -18.11 6.69
N ARG A 67 -3.10 -17.86 5.38
CA ARG A 67 -2.60 -18.82 4.37
C ARG A 67 -1.09 -19.01 4.49
N GLU A 68 -0.32 -17.95 4.71
CA GLU A 68 1.13 -18.05 4.94
C GLU A 68 1.44 -18.91 6.14
N ALA A 69 0.75 -18.70 7.27
CA ALA A 69 0.94 -19.49 8.49
C ALA A 69 0.72 -20.99 8.24
N LEU A 70 -0.34 -21.37 7.52
CA LEU A 70 -0.62 -22.77 7.16
C LEU A 70 0.49 -23.37 6.28
N ILE A 71 0.97 -22.64 5.27
CA ILE A 71 2.05 -23.11 4.39
C ILE A 71 3.37 -23.21 5.14
N GLN A 72 3.64 -22.30 6.09
CA GLN A 72 4.82 -22.35 6.96
C GLN A 72 4.78 -23.60 7.88
N GLU A 73 3.64 -23.94 8.41
CA GLU A 73 3.45 -25.16 9.18
C GLU A 73 3.72 -26.41 8.33
N GLU A 74 3.13 -26.49 7.14
CA GLU A 74 3.38 -27.56 6.16
C GLU A 74 4.90 -27.68 5.85
N LEU A 75 5.58 -26.56 5.61
CA LEU A 75 7.02 -26.51 5.37
C LEU A 75 7.82 -27.03 6.58
N SER A 76 7.38 -26.73 7.79
CA SER A 76 8.02 -27.22 9.03
C SER A 76 7.91 -28.74 9.15
N VAL A 77 6.77 -29.32 8.77
CA VAL A 77 6.57 -30.80 8.73
C VAL A 77 7.54 -31.43 7.73
N PHE A 78 7.65 -30.88 6.52
CA PHE A 78 8.60 -31.37 5.52
C PHE A 78 10.06 -31.30 6.01
N ARG A 79 10.44 -30.19 6.68
CA ARG A 79 11.79 -30.07 7.28
C ARG A 79 12.08 -31.17 8.30
N LYS A 80 11.10 -31.49 9.16
CA LYS A 80 11.25 -32.56 10.16
C LYS A 80 11.39 -33.92 9.50
N VAL A 81 10.63 -34.20 8.45
CA VAL A 81 10.72 -35.46 7.70
C VAL A 81 12.08 -35.57 7.03
N LEU A 82 12.51 -34.55 6.30
CA LEU A 82 13.81 -34.53 5.62
C LEU A 82 15.00 -34.62 6.60
N ALA A 83 14.88 -34.00 7.79
CA ALA A 83 15.89 -34.11 8.84
C ALA A 83 16.00 -35.56 9.36
N LYS A 84 14.87 -36.25 9.59
CA LYS A 84 14.87 -37.67 9.98
C LYS A 84 15.51 -38.56 8.92
N ILE A 85 15.21 -38.32 7.64
CA ILE A 85 15.82 -39.03 6.51
C ILE A 85 17.34 -38.82 6.52
N ALA A 86 17.80 -37.55 6.62
CA ALA A 86 19.22 -37.23 6.64
C ALA A 86 19.96 -37.88 7.83
N ILE A 87 19.35 -37.89 9.00
CA ILE A 87 19.92 -38.56 10.20
C ILE A 87 20.02 -40.06 9.97
N SER A 88 18.98 -40.69 9.43
CA SER A 88 19.00 -42.14 9.16
C SER A 88 20.08 -42.52 8.14
N GLU A 89 20.25 -41.72 7.09
CA GLU A 89 21.31 -41.89 6.10
C GLU A 89 22.70 -41.70 6.69
N TYR A 90 22.89 -40.68 7.54
CA TYR A 90 24.16 -40.43 8.22
C TYR A 90 24.54 -41.52 9.23
N GLN A 91 23.57 -42.14 9.94
CA GLN A 91 23.80 -43.17 10.94
C GLN A 91 24.09 -44.56 10.36
N GLY A 92 24.22 -44.68 9.04
CA GLY A 92 24.80 -45.87 8.43
C GLY A 92 23.83 -46.85 7.81
N SER A 93 22.54 -46.47 7.67
CA SER A 93 21.57 -47.32 6.97
C SER A 93 21.55 -47.11 5.46
N GLY A 94 22.15 -46.02 4.93
CA GLY A 94 22.04 -45.65 3.51
C GLY A 94 23.07 -46.30 2.57
N PHE A 95 24.33 -46.36 2.95
CA PHE A 95 25.39 -46.92 2.10
C PHE A 95 25.83 -48.34 2.52
N GLY A 96 25.69 -48.71 3.82
CA GLY A 96 26.01 -50.07 4.29
C GLY A 96 25.14 -51.15 3.63
N GLY A 97 23.86 -50.89 3.48
CA GLY A 97 22.92 -51.79 2.82
C GLY A 97 23.21 -52.04 1.35
N THR A 98 23.73 -51.04 0.64
CA THR A 98 24.10 -51.15 -0.81
C THR A 98 25.34 -52.03 -0.97
N PHE A 99 26.32 -51.96 -0.07
CA PHE A 99 27.45 -52.85 -0.09
C PHE A 99 27.11 -54.26 0.31
N GLU A 100 26.28 -54.44 1.36
CA GLU A 100 25.79 -55.74 1.81
C GLU A 100 24.99 -56.46 0.70
N LEU A 101 24.20 -55.72 -0.08
CA LEU A 101 23.45 -56.19 -1.25
C LEU A 101 24.37 -56.66 -2.38
N LEU A 102 25.45 -55.93 -2.66
CA LEU A 102 26.45 -56.26 -3.72
C LEU A 102 27.20 -57.57 -3.36
N PHE A 103 27.32 -57.93 -2.09
CA PHE A 103 27.96 -59.15 -1.63
C PHE A 103 26.97 -60.27 -1.25
N SER A 104 25.68 -60.08 -1.55
CA SER A 104 24.64 -61.09 -1.30
C SER A 104 24.84 -62.30 -2.24
N SER A 105 24.84 -63.49 -1.66
CA SER A 105 24.93 -64.75 -2.41
C SER A 105 23.60 -65.20 -3.02
N ASP A 106 22.52 -64.48 -2.75
CA ASP A 106 21.14 -64.77 -3.22
C ASP A 106 20.66 -63.71 -4.23
N PRO A 107 20.64 -63.99 -5.57
CA PRO A 107 20.22 -63.03 -6.59
C PRO A 107 18.72 -62.65 -6.46
N THR A 108 17.87 -63.52 -5.97
CA THR A 108 16.44 -63.24 -5.86
C THR A 108 16.15 -62.25 -4.71
N ARG A 109 16.86 -62.43 -3.61
CA ARG A 109 16.84 -61.47 -2.49
C ARG A 109 17.44 -60.12 -2.91
N TYR A 110 18.53 -60.12 -3.66
CA TYR A 110 19.14 -58.89 -4.22
C TYR A 110 18.14 -58.08 -5.05
N LEU A 111 17.40 -58.75 -5.98
CA LEU A 111 16.42 -58.06 -6.82
C LEU A 111 15.23 -57.50 -6.00
N SER A 112 14.78 -58.27 -5.00
CA SER A 112 13.72 -57.80 -4.10
C SER A 112 14.16 -56.54 -3.30
N ASP A 113 15.34 -56.60 -2.69
CA ASP A 113 15.86 -55.52 -1.87
C ASP A 113 16.23 -54.30 -2.73
N ALA A 114 16.75 -54.49 -3.96
CA ALA A 114 16.95 -53.44 -4.94
C ALA A 114 15.66 -52.72 -5.34
N SER A 115 14.56 -53.44 -5.47
CA SER A 115 13.24 -52.85 -5.77
C SER A 115 12.71 -51.98 -4.61
N VAL A 116 12.98 -52.39 -3.37
CA VAL A 116 12.64 -51.62 -2.17
C VAL A 116 13.47 -50.35 -2.10
N LEU A 117 14.81 -50.41 -2.37
CA LEU A 117 15.66 -49.27 -2.41
C LEU A 117 15.24 -48.25 -3.48
N ASP A 118 14.85 -48.72 -4.67
CA ASP A 118 14.33 -47.85 -5.73
C ASP A 118 13.00 -47.19 -5.30
N GLY A 119 12.10 -47.92 -4.62
CA GLY A 119 10.90 -47.37 -4.03
C GLY A 119 11.19 -46.26 -3.00
N VAL A 120 12.13 -46.50 -2.11
CA VAL A 120 12.60 -45.51 -1.10
C VAL A 120 13.20 -44.29 -1.76
N SER A 121 14.06 -44.47 -2.75
CA SER A 121 14.68 -43.36 -3.51
C SER A 121 13.65 -42.50 -4.24
N ARG A 122 12.64 -43.12 -4.84
CA ARG A 122 11.50 -42.39 -5.44
C ARG A 122 10.71 -41.62 -4.39
N GLY A 123 10.49 -42.22 -3.22
CA GLY A 123 9.84 -41.57 -2.08
C GLY A 123 10.59 -40.31 -1.63
N TYR A 124 11.90 -40.40 -1.46
CA TYR A 124 12.72 -39.23 -1.08
C TYR A 124 12.71 -38.16 -2.15
N SER A 125 12.83 -38.53 -3.41
CA SER A 125 12.75 -37.60 -4.53
C SER A 125 11.40 -36.88 -4.58
N LYS A 126 10.30 -37.54 -4.24
CA LYS A 126 8.96 -36.94 -4.11
C LYS A 126 8.94 -35.93 -2.99
N GLN A 127 9.41 -36.30 -1.79
CA GLN A 127 9.46 -35.42 -0.62
C GLN A 127 10.28 -34.15 -0.87
N LEU A 128 11.43 -34.27 -1.55
CA LEU A 128 12.26 -33.11 -1.92
C LEU A 128 11.55 -32.16 -2.90
N ARG A 129 10.83 -32.73 -3.88
CA ARG A 129 10.05 -31.90 -4.83
C ARG A 129 8.91 -31.18 -4.10
N GLU A 130 8.18 -31.86 -3.22
CA GLU A 130 7.11 -31.26 -2.42
C GLU A 130 7.64 -30.17 -1.49
N PHE A 131 8.77 -30.40 -0.83
CA PHE A 131 9.45 -29.38 -0.02
C PHE A 131 9.81 -28.15 -0.87
N ALA A 132 10.43 -28.34 -2.04
CA ALA A 132 10.82 -27.26 -2.93
C ALA A 132 9.58 -26.47 -3.41
N ALA A 133 8.51 -27.16 -3.80
CA ALA A 133 7.27 -26.54 -4.23
C ALA A 133 6.60 -25.75 -3.08
N THR A 134 6.59 -26.31 -1.86
CA THR A 134 6.05 -25.62 -0.68
C THR A 134 6.87 -24.39 -0.32
N LYS A 135 8.21 -24.46 -0.41
CA LYS A 135 9.10 -23.31 -0.23
C LYS A 135 8.79 -22.19 -1.23
N GLN A 136 8.59 -22.55 -2.50
CA GLN A 136 8.21 -21.56 -3.53
C GLN A 136 6.84 -20.94 -3.23
N ARG A 137 5.86 -21.71 -2.75
CA ARG A 137 4.55 -21.19 -2.34
C ARG A 137 4.65 -20.19 -1.19
N VAL A 138 5.50 -20.46 -0.19
CA VAL A 138 5.78 -19.50 0.88
C VAL A 138 6.32 -18.21 0.30
N GLN A 139 7.38 -18.27 -0.51
CA GLN A 139 7.99 -17.09 -1.10
C GLN A 139 7.00 -16.28 -1.95
N ALA A 140 6.19 -16.94 -2.78
CA ALA A 140 5.17 -16.28 -3.59
C ALA A 140 4.10 -15.59 -2.71
N THR A 141 3.65 -16.26 -1.64
CA THR A 141 2.67 -15.68 -0.71
C THR A 141 3.24 -14.46 0.02
N GLN A 142 4.51 -14.51 0.44
CA GLN A 142 5.20 -13.39 1.08
C GLN A 142 5.32 -12.17 0.15
N LEU A 143 5.63 -12.38 -1.12
CA LEU A 143 5.68 -11.29 -2.11
C LEU A 143 4.32 -10.62 -2.28
N VAL A 144 3.25 -11.42 -2.42
CA VAL A 144 1.89 -10.89 -2.54
C VAL A 144 1.47 -10.17 -1.25
N LEU A 145 1.80 -10.71 -0.08
CA LEU A 145 1.51 -10.07 1.21
C LEU A 145 2.23 -8.73 1.36
N ALA A 146 3.50 -8.66 0.98
CA ALA A 146 4.27 -7.41 0.98
C ALA A 146 3.65 -6.36 0.05
N ASP A 147 3.24 -6.74 -1.15
CA ASP A 147 2.54 -5.86 -2.09
C ASP A 147 1.22 -5.33 -1.50
N ARG A 148 0.37 -6.21 -0.96
CA ARG A 148 -0.92 -5.82 -0.35
C ARG A 148 -0.74 -4.92 0.87
N THR A 149 0.28 -5.19 1.68
CA THR A 149 0.63 -4.34 2.84
C THR A 149 1.08 -2.94 2.39
N SER A 150 1.87 -2.86 1.33
CA SER A 150 2.30 -1.59 0.72
C SER A 150 1.10 -0.78 0.21
N LEU A 151 0.18 -1.42 -0.51
CA LEU A 151 -1.06 -0.80 -0.99
C LEU A 151 -1.94 -0.31 0.17
N LEU A 152 -2.07 -1.11 1.23
CA LEU A 152 -2.82 -0.73 2.44
C LEU A 152 -2.23 0.54 3.08
N LEU A 153 -0.91 0.62 3.20
CA LEU A 153 -0.23 1.81 3.73
C LEU A 153 -0.44 3.03 2.83
N ALA A 154 -0.34 2.85 1.51
CA ALA A 154 -0.59 3.93 0.54
C ALA A 154 -2.03 4.47 0.64
N GLU A 155 -3.04 3.61 0.75
CA GLU A 155 -4.44 4.02 0.91
C GLU A 155 -4.70 4.70 2.26
N LYS A 156 -4.08 4.24 3.36
CA LYS A 156 -4.15 4.94 4.65
C LYS A 156 -3.56 6.36 4.58
N ASN A 157 -2.43 6.52 3.91
CA ASN A 157 -1.82 7.82 3.70
C ASN A 157 -2.68 8.72 2.80
N ARG A 158 -3.34 8.14 1.78
CA ARG A 158 -4.29 8.85 0.93
C ARG A 158 -5.50 9.32 1.72
N LEU A 159 -6.10 8.45 2.53
CA LEU A 159 -7.22 8.81 3.42
C LEU A 159 -6.86 9.99 4.32
N ASN A 160 -5.72 9.93 5.00
CA ASN A 160 -5.27 11.00 5.89
C ASN A 160 -5.12 12.34 5.15
N ARG A 161 -4.56 12.32 3.93
CA ARG A 161 -4.45 13.54 3.10
C ARG A 161 -5.83 14.08 2.72
N GLN A 162 -6.75 13.24 2.25
CA GLN A 162 -8.10 13.67 1.86
C GLN A 162 -8.85 14.32 3.03
N VAL A 163 -8.80 13.70 4.21
CA VAL A 163 -9.41 14.25 5.43
C VAL A 163 -8.76 15.59 5.84
N ALA A 164 -7.44 15.71 5.76
CA ALA A 164 -6.74 16.93 6.09
C ALA A 164 -7.09 18.08 5.10
N GLU A 165 -7.17 17.77 3.80
CA GLU A 165 -7.56 18.73 2.77
C GLU A 165 -9.02 19.19 2.94
N ALA A 166 -9.94 18.27 3.23
CA ALA A 166 -11.34 18.60 3.52
C ALA A 166 -11.46 19.54 4.72
N LYS A 167 -10.81 19.21 5.84
CA LYS A 167 -10.77 20.06 7.03
C LYS A 167 -10.17 21.44 6.74
N SER A 168 -9.07 21.49 5.98
CA SER A 168 -8.45 22.75 5.58
C SER A 168 -9.39 23.63 4.76
N ALA A 169 -10.13 23.05 3.82
CA ALA A 169 -11.13 23.76 3.02
C ALA A 169 -12.25 24.35 3.89
N LEU A 170 -12.78 23.55 4.81
CA LEU A 170 -13.81 24.04 5.75
C LEU A 170 -13.31 25.17 6.65
N VAL A 171 -12.10 25.05 7.21
CA VAL A 171 -11.50 26.12 8.03
C VAL A 171 -11.32 27.40 7.21
N LYS A 172 -10.92 27.30 5.94
CA LYS A 172 -10.82 28.47 5.05
C LYS A 172 -12.20 29.10 4.79
N ALA A 173 -13.22 28.29 4.54
CA ALA A 173 -14.59 28.77 4.37
C ALA A 173 -15.12 29.49 5.62
N GLU A 174 -14.88 28.91 6.81
CA GLU A 174 -15.25 29.56 8.08
C GLU A 174 -14.51 30.91 8.28
N LYS A 175 -13.22 30.99 7.97
CA LYS A 175 -12.45 32.23 8.06
C LYS A 175 -13.02 33.29 7.13
N LEU A 176 -13.37 32.95 5.90
CA LEU A 176 -14.00 33.87 4.95
C LEU A 176 -15.36 34.35 5.48
N LEU A 177 -16.20 33.45 5.99
CA LEU A 177 -17.48 33.81 6.60
C LEU A 177 -17.32 34.78 7.80
N LYS A 178 -16.32 34.51 8.66
CA LYS A 178 -16.02 35.37 9.81
C LYS A 178 -15.47 36.75 9.42
N SER A 179 -14.88 36.87 8.25
CA SER A 179 -14.33 38.15 7.75
C SER A 179 -15.43 39.12 7.26
N LEU A 180 -16.65 38.63 7.02
CA LEU A 180 -17.78 39.46 6.62
C LEU A 180 -18.35 40.25 7.80
N ALA A 181 -18.92 41.43 7.49
CA ALA A 181 -19.69 42.19 8.48
C ALA A 181 -20.84 41.33 9.02
N LYS A 182 -21.21 41.57 10.29
CA LYS A 182 -22.23 40.74 10.97
C LYS A 182 -23.56 40.65 10.19
N ALA A 183 -24.04 41.77 9.68
CA ALA A 183 -25.28 41.85 8.88
C ALA A 183 -25.18 41.02 7.58
N ASP A 184 -24.07 41.08 6.87
CA ASP A 184 -23.85 40.32 5.65
C ASP A 184 -23.73 38.83 5.91
N ARG A 185 -23.09 38.43 7.01
CA ARG A 185 -23.00 37.03 7.46
C ARG A 185 -24.40 36.46 7.80
N GLU A 186 -25.21 37.20 8.54
CA GLU A 186 -26.57 36.76 8.89
C GLU A 186 -27.46 36.63 7.66
N ARG A 187 -27.27 37.50 6.66
CA ARG A 187 -27.99 37.41 5.38
C ARG A 187 -27.61 36.12 4.63
N LEU A 188 -26.31 35.85 4.49
CA LEU A 188 -25.82 34.64 3.82
C LEU A 188 -26.32 33.37 4.48
N LEU A 189 -26.25 33.25 5.80
CA LEU A 189 -26.74 32.07 6.53
C LEU A 189 -28.24 31.86 6.34
N ARG A 190 -29.04 32.92 6.25
CA ARG A 190 -30.48 32.82 5.94
C ARG A 190 -30.76 32.36 4.51
N GLU A 191 -30.01 32.85 3.55
CA GLU A 191 -30.11 32.43 2.15
C GLU A 191 -29.70 30.95 1.97
N GLU A 192 -28.67 30.48 2.66
CA GLU A 192 -28.26 29.07 2.65
C GLU A 192 -29.33 28.16 3.24
N ALA A 193 -29.84 28.46 4.43
CA ALA A 193 -30.92 27.69 5.04
C ALA A 193 -32.17 27.61 4.17
N ALA A 194 -32.49 28.69 3.44
CA ALA A 194 -33.58 28.70 2.48
C ALA A 194 -33.34 27.82 1.23
N ARG A 195 -32.08 27.56 0.84
CA ARG A 195 -31.72 26.65 -0.27
C ARG A 195 -31.75 25.18 0.16
N GLU A 196 -31.32 24.87 1.38
CA GLU A 196 -31.31 23.51 1.93
C GLU A 196 -32.73 22.96 2.18
N ASN A 197 -33.73 23.87 2.34
CA ASN A 197 -35.13 23.49 2.59
C ASN A 197 -35.95 23.37 1.28
N LYS A 198 -35.35 23.44 0.09
CA LYS A 198 -35.96 23.23 -1.22
C LYS A 198 -35.54 21.92 -1.83
#